data_5aabf42af4a163de41b792ee6a178131
#
_entry.id   5aabf42af4a163de41b792ee6a178131
#
_cell.length_a   1.000
_cell.length_b   1.000
_cell.length_c   1.000
_cell.angle_alpha   90.00
_cell.angle_beta   90.00
_cell.angle_gamma   90.00
#
_symmetry.space_group_name_H-M   'P 1'
#
loop_
_entity.id
_entity.type
_entity.pdbx_description
1 polymer ?
#
loop_
_entity_poly.entity_id
_entity_poly.type
_entity_poly.pdbx_seq_one_letter_code
_entity_poly.pdbx_strand_id
1 'polypeptide(L)'
;MNFLWIPVTIAAAFFQNLRSSLQRHLKGKLSDMGATYVRFAFAWPFAVIWLAVLVLGFNLDLPQPNLAFVGWVIAGSVTQIIFTFLLIWLFSFSNFAVGTTLSKTEVLQVALLEAILLKEAVTPLAAGAIIVSSIGVLALSAGKERLTVGGMFRGLGQKSTLIGLACGFFLGASSVLFRGAALSLNHDSLLTSAAFTLVLATLLQTILVTIWLVTFEKGQISSVVANWRIAATVGFAGWIASICWFTAFTLTNAAYVRALGQ
;
A
#
# COMPACT_ATOMS: atom_id res chain seq x y z
N MET A 1 10.80 20.21 -13.72
CA MET A 1 10.22 19.24 -12.75
C MET A 1 8.98 18.61 -13.36
N ASN A 2 8.92 17.32 -13.38
CA ASN A 2 7.81 16.62 -14.01
C ASN A 2 6.68 16.48 -12.95
N PHE A 3 5.65 17.33 -13.02
CA PHE A 3 4.54 17.32 -12.05
C PHE A 3 3.54 16.16 -12.25
N LEU A 4 3.86 15.22 -13.16
CA LEU A 4 3.00 14.06 -13.47
C LEU A 4 2.69 13.20 -12.22
N TRP A 5 3.61 13.15 -11.25
CA TRP A 5 3.39 12.42 -10.01
C TRP A 5 2.17 12.90 -9.20
N ILE A 6 1.77 14.19 -9.34
CA ILE A 6 0.63 14.79 -8.61
C ILE A 6 -0.71 14.14 -9.03
N PRO A 7 -1.14 14.24 -10.31
CA PRO A 7 -2.40 13.62 -10.72
C PRO A 7 -2.38 12.10 -10.57
N VAL A 8 -1.23 11.45 -10.76
CA VAL A 8 -1.08 10.01 -10.54
C VAL A 8 -1.28 9.64 -9.08
N THR A 9 -0.76 10.44 -8.14
CA THR A 9 -0.97 10.24 -6.69
C THR A 9 -2.44 10.42 -6.30
N ILE A 10 -3.11 11.44 -6.84
CA ILE A 10 -4.53 11.68 -6.56
C ILE A 10 -5.37 10.50 -7.04
N ALA A 11 -5.11 9.99 -8.25
CA ALA A 11 -5.77 8.79 -8.77
C ALA A 11 -5.48 7.56 -7.89
N ALA A 12 -4.23 7.38 -7.46
CA ALA A 12 -3.83 6.30 -6.56
C ALA A 12 -4.62 6.33 -5.24
N ALA A 13 -4.73 7.50 -4.60
CA ALA A 13 -5.47 7.69 -3.37
C ALA A 13 -6.97 7.43 -3.53
N PHE A 14 -7.57 7.93 -4.61
CA PHE A 14 -8.97 7.68 -4.93
C PHE A 14 -9.27 6.18 -5.07
N PHE A 15 -8.52 5.47 -5.93
CA PHE A 15 -8.73 4.04 -6.15
C PHE A 15 -8.35 3.20 -4.93
N GLN A 16 -7.38 3.62 -4.11
CA GLN A 16 -7.09 2.97 -2.84
C GLN A 16 -8.27 3.06 -1.86
N ASN A 17 -8.91 4.22 -1.76
CA ASN A 17 -10.09 4.41 -0.91
C ASN A 17 -11.28 3.58 -1.42
N LEU A 18 -11.51 3.60 -2.74
CA LEU A 18 -12.53 2.76 -3.39
C LEU A 18 -12.31 1.27 -3.09
N ARG A 19 -11.09 0.76 -3.30
CA ARG A 19 -10.73 -0.62 -2.97
C ARG A 19 -10.98 -0.92 -1.50
N SER A 20 -10.54 -0.05 -0.58
CA SER A 20 -10.68 -0.28 0.86
C SER A 20 -12.16 -0.32 1.28
N SER A 21 -12.99 0.54 0.68
CA SER A 21 -14.44 0.51 0.85
C SER A 21 -15.06 -0.80 0.35
N LEU A 22 -14.66 -1.26 -0.84
CA LEU A 22 -15.12 -2.53 -1.41
C LEU A 22 -14.66 -3.74 -0.56
N GLN A 23 -13.41 -3.74 -0.08
CA GLN A 23 -12.91 -4.79 0.82
C GLN A 23 -13.69 -4.87 2.12
N ARG A 24 -14.15 -3.75 2.66
CA ARG A 24 -14.97 -3.72 3.87
C ARG A 24 -16.28 -4.52 3.68
N HIS A 25 -16.86 -4.58 2.48
CA HIS A 25 -18.05 -5.38 2.20
C HIS A 25 -17.78 -6.90 2.19
N LEU A 26 -16.54 -7.32 2.08
CA LEU A 26 -16.14 -8.72 2.20
C LEU A 26 -15.99 -9.17 3.66
N LYS A 27 -15.97 -8.22 4.61
CA LYS A 27 -15.91 -8.54 6.02
C LYS A 27 -17.18 -9.26 6.46
N GLY A 28 -17.03 -10.37 7.19
CA GLY A 28 -18.13 -11.27 7.55
C GLY A 28 -18.43 -12.36 6.51
N LYS A 29 -17.97 -12.22 5.26
CA LYS A 29 -18.02 -13.27 4.22
C LYS A 29 -16.72 -14.04 4.09
N LEU A 30 -15.60 -13.35 4.36
CA LEU A 30 -14.25 -13.89 4.31
C LEU A 30 -13.54 -13.60 5.64
N SER A 31 -12.53 -14.42 5.95
CA SER A 31 -11.58 -14.11 7.01
C SER A 31 -10.77 -12.86 6.67
N ASP A 32 -10.09 -12.29 7.66
CA ASP A 32 -9.22 -11.11 7.42
C ASP A 32 -8.09 -11.43 6.44
N MET A 33 -7.55 -12.66 6.47
CA MET A 33 -6.54 -13.10 5.51
C MET A 33 -7.15 -13.43 4.14
N GLY A 34 -8.36 -14.00 4.09
CA GLY A 34 -9.11 -14.20 2.83
C GLY A 34 -9.41 -12.87 2.12
N ALA A 35 -9.82 -11.83 2.85
CA ALA A 35 -10.03 -10.50 2.30
C ALA A 35 -8.70 -9.82 1.89
N THR A 36 -7.59 -10.13 2.57
CA THR A 36 -6.24 -9.72 2.17
C THR A 36 -5.84 -10.39 0.85
N TYR A 37 -6.10 -11.67 0.70
CA TYR A 37 -5.83 -12.45 -0.51
C TYR A 37 -6.47 -11.85 -1.76
N VAL A 38 -7.75 -11.47 -1.66
CA VAL A 38 -8.52 -10.88 -2.77
C VAL A 38 -7.78 -9.70 -3.41
N ARG A 39 -7.16 -8.85 -2.60
CA ARG A 39 -6.43 -7.67 -3.08
C ARG A 39 -5.31 -8.02 -4.05
N PHE A 40 -4.60 -9.11 -3.80
CA PHE A 40 -3.42 -9.50 -4.57
C PHE A 40 -3.78 -10.44 -5.72
N ALA A 41 -4.50 -11.50 -5.44
CA ALA A 41 -4.83 -12.54 -6.41
C ALA A 41 -5.68 -12.00 -7.58
N PHE A 42 -6.63 -11.12 -7.31
CA PHE A 42 -7.45 -10.53 -8.37
C PHE A 42 -6.84 -9.28 -9.02
N ALA A 43 -5.80 -8.67 -8.42
CA ALA A 43 -5.04 -7.60 -9.08
C ALA A 43 -3.96 -8.13 -10.03
N TRP A 44 -3.38 -9.29 -9.73
CA TRP A 44 -2.28 -9.86 -10.50
C TRP A 44 -2.56 -10.05 -12.00
N PRO A 45 -3.71 -10.61 -12.45
CA PRO A 45 -3.98 -10.74 -13.88
C PRO A 45 -3.99 -9.40 -14.62
N PHE A 46 -4.55 -8.36 -14.02
CA PHE A 46 -4.56 -7.01 -14.60
C PHE A 46 -3.16 -6.40 -14.65
N ALA A 47 -2.32 -6.68 -13.64
CA ALA A 47 -0.93 -6.23 -13.64
C ALA A 47 -0.13 -6.88 -14.78
N VAL A 48 -0.33 -8.20 -15.02
CA VAL A 48 0.29 -8.92 -16.14
C VAL A 48 -0.16 -8.36 -17.47
N ILE A 49 -1.48 -8.14 -17.67
CA ILE A 49 -2.02 -7.55 -18.90
C ILE A 49 -1.40 -6.17 -19.14
N TRP A 50 -1.31 -5.35 -18.10
CA TRP A 50 -0.71 -4.02 -18.21
C TRP A 50 0.76 -4.06 -18.63
N LEU A 51 1.55 -4.93 -18.01
CA LEU A 51 2.95 -5.12 -18.40
C LEU A 51 3.06 -5.61 -19.85
N ALA A 52 2.20 -6.55 -20.25
CA ALA A 52 2.17 -7.03 -21.63
C ALA A 52 1.81 -5.90 -22.62
N VAL A 53 0.88 -5.02 -22.29
CA VAL A 53 0.55 -3.83 -23.10
C VAL A 53 1.77 -2.92 -23.24
N LEU A 54 2.53 -2.68 -22.17
CA LEU A 54 3.73 -1.84 -22.25
C LEU A 54 4.82 -2.47 -23.13
N VAL A 55 5.06 -3.76 -22.96
CA VAL A 55 6.14 -4.45 -23.69
C VAL A 55 5.74 -4.73 -25.15
N LEU A 56 4.56 -5.28 -25.39
CA LEU A 56 4.13 -5.70 -26.73
C LEU A 56 3.42 -4.58 -27.52
N GLY A 57 2.70 -3.69 -26.83
CA GLY A 57 1.95 -2.60 -27.46
C GLY A 57 2.78 -1.34 -27.68
N PHE A 58 3.65 -0.99 -26.74
CA PHE A 58 4.51 0.20 -26.82
C PHE A 58 5.97 -0.13 -27.15
N ASN A 59 6.31 -1.41 -27.37
CA ASN A 59 7.66 -1.89 -27.63
C ASN A 59 8.69 -1.43 -26.59
N LEU A 60 8.31 -1.41 -25.31
CA LEU A 60 9.21 -1.08 -24.23
C LEU A 60 9.95 -2.33 -23.76
N ASP A 61 11.24 -2.20 -23.48
CA ASP A 61 12.07 -3.29 -23.03
C ASP A 61 11.64 -3.79 -21.65
N LEU A 62 11.78 -5.10 -21.44
CA LEU A 62 11.51 -5.73 -20.15
C LEU A 62 12.72 -5.58 -19.21
N PRO A 63 12.54 -5.03 -17.99
CA PRO A 63 13.62 -4.91 -17.03
C PRO A 63 14.20 -6.28 -16.64
N GLN A 64 15.50 -6.34 -16.44
CA GLN A 64 16.16 -7.55 -15.95
C GLN A 64 16.27 -7.49 -14.41
N PRO A 65 15.70 -8.46 -13.69
CA PRO A 65 15.79 -8.48 -12.24
C PRO A 65 17.21 -8.81 -11.79
N ASN A 66 17.69 -8.07 -10.79
CA ASN A 66 18.95 -8.32 -10.10
C ASN A 66 18.70 -8.79 -8.66
N LEU A 67 19.75 -9.22 -7.96
CA LEU A 67 19.63 -9.74 -6.59
C LEU A 67 19.09 -8.71 -5.60
N ALA A 68 19.46 -7.43 -5.76
CA ALA A 68 18.94 -6.35 -4.93
C ALA A 68 17.44 -6.16 -5.13
N PHE A 69 16.96 -6.17 -6.38
CA PHE A 69 15.55 -6.12 -6.72
C PHE A 69 14.75 -7.25 -6.03
N VAL A 70 15.26 -8.47 -6.09
CA VAL A 70 14.59 -9.63 -5.45
C VAL A 70 14.46 -9.40 -3.94
N GLY A 71 15.52 -8.95 -3.27
CA GLY A 71 15.47 -8.63 -1.84
C GLY A 71 14.45 -7.55 -1.51
N TRP A 72 14.41 -6.46 -2.28
CA TRP A 72 13.46 -5.38 -2.12
C TRP A 72 12.01 -5.85 -2.32
N VAL A 73 11.73 -6.65 -3.36
CA VAL A 73 10.39 -7.17 -3.66
C VAL A 73 9.91 -8.11 -2.56
N ILE A 74 10.76 -9.00 -2.06
CA ILE A 74 10.39 -9.91 -0.96
C ILE A 74 10.03 -9.11 0.29
N ALA A 75 10.90 -8.20 0.73
CA ALA A 75 10.66 -7.38 1.91
C ALA A 75 9.41 -6.49 1.76
N GLY A 76 9.24 -5.86 0.59
CA GLY A 76 8.07 -5.04 0.26
C GLY A 76 6.78 -5.85 0.24
N SER A 77 6.80 -7.07 -0.30
CA SER A 77 5.64 -7.95 -0.36
C SER A 77 5.19 -8.40 1.03
N VAL A 78 6.12 -8.82 1.87
CA VAL A 78 5.82 -9.24 3.26
C VAL A 78 5.25 -8.06 4.06
N THR A 79 5.90 -6.90 4.02
CA THR A 79 5.42 -5.71 4.73
C THR A 79 4.03 -5.26 4.24
N GLN A 80 3.75 -5.36 2.94
CA GLN A 80 2.44 -5.00 2.39
C GLN A 80 1.34 -6.02 2.73
N ILE A 81 1.66 -7.31 2.83
CA ILE A 81 0.72 -8.34 3.34
C ILE A 81 0.36 -8.00 4.78
N ILE A 82 1.35 -7.77 5.65
CA ILE A 82 1.15 -7.42 7.06
C ILE A 82 0.30 -6.15 7.17
N PHE A 83 0.65 -5.10 6.43
CA PHE A 83 -0.15 -3.86 6.37
C PHE A 83 -1.60 -4.14 6.03
N THR A 84 -1.86 -4.91 4.96
CA THR A 84 -3.23 -5.14 4.47
C THR A 84 -4.05 -5.95 5.49
N PHE A 85 -3.44 -6.97 6.09
CA PHE A 85 -4.05 -7.75 7.17
C PHE A 85 -4.39 -6.86 8.37
N LEU A 86 -3.43 -6.04 8.85
CA LEU A 86 -3.64 -5.14 9.97
C LEU A 86 -4.75 -4.12 9.69
N LEU A 87 -4.82 -3.58 8.48
CA LEU A 87 -5.87 -2.64 8.09
C LEU A 87 -7.26 -3.30 8.14
N ILE A 88 -7.40 -4.53 7.62
CA ILE A 88 -8.66 -5.26 7.63
C ILE A 88 -9.04 -5.65 9.06
N TRP A 89 -8.07 -6.11 9.85
CA TRP A 89 -8.27 -6.42 11.25
C TRP A 89 -8.69 -5.18 12.05
N LEU A 90 -8.11 -4.02 11.76
CA LEU A 90 -8.47 -2.76 12.39
C LEU A 90 -9.96 -2.41 12.21
N PHE A 91 -10.56 -2.77 11.06
CA PHE A 91 -11.99 -2.59 10.83
C PHE A 91 -12.89 -3.45 11.75
N SER A 92 -12.33 -4.40 12.51
CA SER A 92 -13.05 -5.20 13.50
C SER A 92 -13.27 -4.49 14.82
N PHE A 93 -12.53 -3.42 15.09
CA PHE A 93 -12.63 -2.70 16.36
C PHE A 93 -13.65 -1.58 16.29
N SER A 94 -14.39 -1.38 17.38
CA SER A 94 -15.35 -0.26 17.51
C SER A 94 -14.66 1.10 17.41
N ASN A 95 -13.40 1.19 17.86
CA ASN A 95 -12.57 2.39 17.83
C ASN A 95 -11.62 2.42 16.61
N PHE A 96 -12.02 1.82 15.48
CA PHE A 96 -11.18 1.74 14.28
C PHE A 96 -10.76 3.11 13.75
N ALA A 97 -11.58 4.15 13.98
CA ALA A 97 -11.28 5.49 13.53
C ALA A 97 -10.02 6.07 14.21
N VAL A 98 -9.80 5.78 15.49
CA VAL A 98 -8.54 6.15 16.19
C VAL A 98 -7.35 5.46 15.52
N GLY A 99 -7.44 4.17 15.26
CA GLY A 99 -6.38 3.43 14.59
C GLY A 99 -6.09 3.90 13.17
N THR A 100 -7.14 4.19 12.38
CA THR A 100 -6.97 4.73 11.02
C THR A 100 -6.39 6.14 11.02
N THR A 101 -6.73 6.97 12.01
CA THR A 101 -6.12 8.29 12.20
C THR A 101 -4.63 8.15 12.49
N LEU A 102 -4.26 7.26 13.41
CA LEU A 102 -2.86 7.05 13.77
C LEU A 102 -2.04 6.39 12.66
N SER A 103 -2.67 5.59 11.79
CA SER A 103 -1.97 5.08 10.60
C SER A 103 -1.53 6.19 9.64
N LYS A 104 -2.14 7.38 9.71
CA LYS A 104 -1.75 8.55 8.91
C LYS A 104 -0.41 9.18 9.34
N THR A 105 0.15 8.78 10.48
CA THR A 105 1.52 9.14 10.86
C THR A 105 2.57 8.47 9.96
N GLU A 106 2.15 7.60 9.05
CA GLU A 106 3.00 6.89 8.10
C GLU A 106 3.96 7.80 7.32
N VAL A 107 3.52 9.02 6.98
CA VAL A 107 4.32 9.93 6.15
C VAL A 107 5.64 10.32 6.83
N LEU A 108 5.61 10.56 8.15
CA LEU A 108 6.82 10.80 8.93
C LEU A 108 7.74 9.58 8.93
N GLN A 109 7.15 8.39 9.03
CA GLN A 109 7.87 7.13 9.03
C GLN A 109 8.46 6.83 7.64
N VAL A 110 7.73 7.14 6.57
CA VAL A 110 8.22 7.03 5.18
C VAL A 110 9.44 7.93 4.97
N ALA A 111 9.37 9.20 5.38
CA ALA A 111 10.49 10.13 5.23
C ALA A 111 11.76 9.63 5.94
N LEU A 112 11.59 9.08 7.15
CA LEU A 112 12.69 8.49 7.91
C LEU A 112 13.25 7.23 7.25
N LEU A 113 12.37 6.31 6.83
CA LEU A 113 12.77 5.06 6.17
C LEU A 113 13.45 5.32 4.83
N GLU A 114 12.98 6.29 4.05
CA GLU A 114 13.56 6.68 2.76
C GLU A 114 14.96 7.24 2.95
N ALA A 115 15.16 8.10 3.96
CA ALA A 115 16.49 8.63 4.30
C ALA A 115 17.47 7.52 4.73
N ILE A 116 17.00 6.51 5.48
CA ILE A 116 17.86 5.42 5.98
C ILE A 116 18.14 4.39 4.89
N LEU A 117 17.11 3.91 4.19
CA LEU A 117 17.19 2.78 3.28
C LEU A 117 17.65 3.17 1.88
N LEU A 118 17.17 4.31 1.36
CA LEU A 118 17.49 4.79 0.02
C LEU A 118 18.53 5.91 0.01
N LYS A 119 18.93 6.40 1.19
CA LYS A 119 19.82 7.56 1.37
C LYS A 119 19.29 8.84 0.69
N GLU A 120 17.99 8.92 0.52
CA GLU A 120 17.27 10.05 -0.05
C GLU A 120 16.58 10.84 1.07
N ALA A 121 17.21 11.91 1.54
CA ALA A 121 16.62 12.79 2.54
C ALA A 121 15.67 13.81 1.89
N VAL A 122 14.53 14.06 2.53
CA VAL A 122 13.66 15.16 2.16
C VAL A 122 14.32 16.51 2.49
N THR A 123 14.04 17.55 1.70
CA THR A 123 14.54 18.89 2.00
C THR A 123 13.98 19.39 3.33
N PRO A 124 14.68 20.30 4.07
CA PRO A 124 14.17 20.85 5.34
C PRO A 124 12.78 21.51 5.20
N LEU A 125 12.54 22.20 4.08
CA LEU A 125 11.24 22.80 3.78
C LEU A 125 10.15 21.74 3.63
N ALA A 126 10.45 20.64 2.91
CA ALA A 126 9.53 19.54 2.74
C ALA A 126 9.29 18.78 4.05
N ALA A 127 10.32 18.60 4.89
CA ALA A 127 10.15 18.02 6.21
C ALA A 127 9.20 18.86 7.07
N GLY A 128 9.33 20.17 7.06
CA GLY A 128 8.40 21.08 7.72
C GLY A 128 6.97 20.95 7.17
N ALA A 129 6.80 20.91 5.85
CA ALA A 129 5.49 20.72 5.21
C ALA A 129 4.85 19.35 5.58
N ILE A 130 5.63 18.28 5.62
CA ILE A 130 5.17 16.94 6.04
C ILE A 130 4.68 16.96 7.50
N ILE A 131 5.42 17.62 8.40
CA ILE A 131 5.03 17.76 9.82
C ILE A 131 3.70 18.52 9.92
N VAL A 132 3.59 19.67 9.27
CA VAL A 132 2.37 20.49 9.29
C VAL A 132 1.18 19.73 8.70
N SER A 133 1.37 19.05 7.56
CA SER A 133 0.33 18.22 6.93
C SER A 133 -0.12 17.09 7.86
N SER A 134 0.83 16.39 8.49
CA SER A 134 0.53 15.29 9.43
C SER A 134 -0.28 15.79 10.64
N ILE A 135 0.11 16.93 11.21
CA ILE A 135 -0.64 17.56 12.30
C ILE A 135 -2.05 17.95 11.83
N GLY A 136 -2.19 18.52 10.63
CA GLY A 136 -3.49 18.90 10.05
C GLY A 136 -4.42 17.70 9.87
N VAL A 137 -3.91 16.59 9.33
CA VAL A 137 -4.68 15.34 9.14
C VAL A 137 -5.09 14.74 10.48
N LEU A 138 -4.19 14.71 11.46
CA LEU A 138 -4.50 14.26 12.82
C LEU A 138 -5.56 15.12 13.50
N ALA A 139 -5.45 16.45 13.40
CA ALA A 139 -6.41 17.38 13.95
C ALA A 139 -7.80 17.26 13.30
N LEU A 140 -7.86 17.13 11.96
CA LEU A 140 -9.11 16.94 11.22
C LEU A 140 -9.81 15.63 11.60
N SER A 141 -9.03 14.56 11.77
CA SER A 141 -9.55 13.26 12.18
C SER A 141 -10.03 13.27 13.63
N ALA A 142 -9.32 13.98 14.52
CA ALA A 142 -9.71 14.17 15.92
C ALA A 142 -11.02 14.95 16.06
N GLY A 143 -11.24 15.96 15.23
CA GLY A 143 -12.44 16.80 15.27
C GLY A 143 -13.74 16.04 14.95
N LYS A 144 -13.67 14.97 14.16
CA LYS A 144 -14.84 14.14 13.83
C LYS A 144 -15.31 13.25 14.99
N GLU A 145 -14.45 12.92 15.95
CA GLU A 145 -14.74 11.94 17.01
C GLU A 145 -14.64 12.52 18.42
N ARG A 146 -14.56 13.84 18.58
CA ARG A 146 -14.26 14.51 19.87
C ARG A 146 -13.00 13.96 20.55
N LEU A 147 -12.00 13.57 19.75
CA LEU A 147 -10.72 13.13 20.27
C LEU A 147 -9.97 14.33 20.84
N THR A 148 -9.87 14.39 22.17
CA THR A 148 -8.99 15.36 22.81
C THR A 148 -7.55 14.86 22.78
N VAL A 149 -6.58 15.77 22.69
CA VAL A 149 -5.14 15.41 22.74
C VAL A 149 -4.85 14.53 23.96
N GLY A 150 -5.43 14.84 25.13
CA GLY A 150 -5.33 14.01 26.33
C GLY A 150 -5.97 12.62 26.18
N GLY A 151 -7.05 12.49 25.41
CA GLY A 151 -7.67 11.21 25.06
C GLY A 151 -6.81 10.36 24.13
N MET A 152 -6.10 10.99 23.18
CA MET A 152 -5.13 10.29 22.33
C MET A 152 -3.96 9.69 23.14
N PHE A 153 -3.39 10.46 24.09
CA PHE A 153 -2.32 9.93 24.97
C PHE A 153 -2.80 8.81 25.89
N ARG A 154 -4.02 8.90 26.44
CA ARG A 154 -4.62 7.81 27.23
C ARG A 154 -4.94 6.58 26.39
N GLY A 155 -5.22 6.77 25.08
CA GLY A 155 -5.50 5.70 24.14
C GLY A 155 -4.26 4.99 23.59
N LEU A 156 -3.03 5.48 23.84
CA LEU A 156 -1.80 4.89 23.27
C LEU A 156 -1.57 3.42 23.64
N GLY A 157 -2.09 2.96 24.78
CA GLY A 157 -2.04 1.55 25.20
C GLY A 157 -3.16 0.67 24.63
N GLN A 158 -4.12 1.23 23.91
CA GLN A 158 -5.22 0.44 23.33
C GLN A 158 -4.75 -0.37 22.12
N LYS A 159 -5.30 -1.59 21.96
CA LYS A 159 -4.96 -2.47 20.83
C LYS A 159 -5.17 -1.80 19.48
N SER A 160 -6.28 -1.06 19.29
CA SER A 160 -6.57 -0.34 18.04
C SER A 160 -5.51 0.71 17.70
N THR A 161 -4.96 1.40 18.72
CA THR A 161 -3.88 2.38 18.57
C THR A 161 -2.59 1.73 18.10
N LEU A 162 -2.17 0.66 18.79
CA LEU A 162 -0.94 -0.06 18.43
C LEU A 162 -1.04 -0.68 17.04
N ILE A 163 -2.20 -1.27 16.71
CA ILE A 163 -2.46 -1.82 15.37
C ILE A 163 -2.44 -0.69 14.32
N GLY A 164 -3.02 0.48 14.62
CA GLY A 164 -2.99 1.63 13.72
C GLY A 164 -1.58 2.15 13.44
N LEU A 165 -0.76 2.28 14.48
CA LEU A 165 0.65 2.68 14.34
C LEU A 165 1.46 1.64 13.55
N ALA A 166 1.29 0.35 13.85
CA ALA A 166 1.92 -0.73 13.10
C ALA A 166 1.44 -0.76 11.64
N CYS A 167 0.15 -0.54 11.40
CA CYS A 167 -0.43 -0.42 10.07
C CYS A 167 0.25 0.71 9.28
N GLY A 168 0.42 1.90 9.88
CA GLY A 168 1.15 3.01 9.27
C GLY A 168 2.62 2.66 8.97
N PHE A 169 3.30 2.02 9.92
CA PHE A 169 4.69 1.59 9.73
C PHE A 169 4.85 0.62 8.55
N PHE A 170 4.05 -0.45 8.51
CA PHE A 170 4.14 -1.44 7.43
C PHE A 170 3.68 -0.88 6.07
N LEU A 171 2.74 0.05 6.05
CA LEU A 171 2.36 0.77 4.83
C LEU A 171 3.51 1.64 4.32
N GLY A 172 4.11 2.44 5.21
CA GLY A 172 5.26 3.28 4.89
C GLY A 172 6.46 2.45 4.42
N ALA A 173 6.81 1.41 5.17
CA ALA A 173 7.89 0.50 4.82
C ALA A 173 7.68 -0.13 3.44
N SER A 174 6.48 -0.65 3.16
CA SER A 174 6.19 -1.24 1.84
C SER A 174 6.35 -0.23 0.70
N SER A 175 5.99 1.03 0.92
CA SER A 175 6.12 2.10 -0.09
C SER A 175 7.59 2.36 -0.44
N VAL A 176 8.46 2.48 0.57
CA VAL A 176 9.90 2.70 0.39
C VAL A 176 10.58 1.48 -0.24
N LEU A 177 10.20 0.28 0.22
CA LEU A 177 10.78 -0.98 -0.30
C LEU A 177 10.42 -1.20 -1.77
N PHE A 178 9.17 -0.92 -2.19
CA PHE A 178 8.80 -1.03 -3.60
C PHE A 178 9.42 0.08 -4.48
N ARG A 179 9.61 1.29 -3.92
CA ARG A 179 10.41 2.31 -4.60
C ARG A 179 11.85 1.82 -4.80
N GLY A 180 12.49 1.31 -3.75
CA GLY A 180 13.82 0.71 -3.83
C GLY A 180 13.90 -0.42 -4.86
N ALA A 181 12.89 -1.29 -4.92
CA ALA A 181 12.80 -2.33 -5.93
C ALA A 181 12.79 -1.76 -7.35
N ALA A 182 11.88 -0.84 -7.64
CA ALA A 182 11.75 -0.26 -8.98
C ALA A 182 13.02 0.49 -9.43
N LEU A 183 13.63 1.25 -8.51
CA LEU A 183 14.87 1.97 -8.78
C LEU A 183 16.09 1.05 -8.97
N SER A 184 16.14 -0.08 -8.25
CA SER A 184 17.27 -1.04 -8.36
C SER A 184 17.34 -1.76 -9.70
N LEU A 185 16.29 -1.72 -10.51
CA LEU A 185 16.29 -2.27 -11.87
C LEU A 185 17.18 -1.46 -12.83
N ASN A 186 17.50 -0.19 -12.52
CA ASN A 186 18.32 0.70 -13.35
C ASN A 186 17.87 0.71 -14.82
N HIS A 187 16.57 0.74 -15.05
CA HIS A 187 15.97 0.66 -16.38
C HIS A 187 15.50 2.04 -16.86
N ASP A 188 15.65 2.34 -18.15
CA ASP A 188 15.35 3.66 -18.73
C ASP A 188 13.86 4.05 -18.58
N SER A 189 12.97 3.06 -18.69
CA SER A 189 11.53 3.28 -18.53
C SER A 189 11.09 3.09 -17.07
N LEU A 190 10.83 4.19 -16.38
CA LEU A 190 10.28 4.16 -15.01
C LEU A 190 8.91 3.48 -14.96
N LEU A 191 8.09 3.63 -16.01
CA LEU A 191 6.77 3.03 -16.09
C LEU A 191 6.85 1.50 -16.20
N THR A 192 7.77 0.97 -17.00
CA THR A 192 7.99 -0.47 -17.14
C THR A 192 8.57 -1.05 -15.85
N SER A 193 9.50 -0.33 -15.20
CA SER A 193 10.04 -0.73 -13.88
C SER A 193 8.95 -0.82 -12.82
N ALA A 194 8.04 0.15 -12.78
CA ALA A 194 6.89 0.14 -11.86
C ALA A 194 5.94 -1.04 -12.15
N ALA A 195 5.60 -1.26 -13.43
CA ALA A 195 4.71 -2.35 -13.84
C ALA A 195 5.32 -3.73 -13.57
N PHE A 196 6.60 -3.92 -13.89
CA PHE A 196 7.34 -5.16 -13.63
C PHE A 196 7.41 -5.47 -12.12
N THR A 197 7.75 -4.46 -11.32
CA THR A 197 7.77 -4.58 -9.85
C THR A 197 6.39 -4.96 -9.32
N LEU A 198 5.31 -4.36 -9.84
CA LEU A 198 3.94 -4.67 -9.43
C LEU A 198 3.55 -6.12 -9.76
N VAL A 199 3.89 -6.61 -10.95
CA VAL A 199 3.59 -8.01 -11.35
C VAL A 199 4.25 -9.00 -10.41
N LEU A 200 5.56 -8.82 -10.14
CA LEU A 200 6.30 -9.75 -9.28
C LEU A 200 5.88 -9.63 -7.81
N ALA A 201 5.62 -8.43 -7.33
CA ALA A 201 5.12 -8.21 -5.98
C ALA A 201 3.75 -8.88 -5.77
N THR A 202 2.78 -8.64 -6.67
CA THR A 202 1.44 -9.22 -6.53
C THR A 202 1.44 -10.73 -6.73
N LEU A 203 2.29 -11.28 -7.59
CA LEU A 203 2.49 -12.72 -7.72
C LEU A 203 3.01 -13.33 -6.42
N LEU A 204 4.10 -12.79 -5.88
CA LEU A 204 4.68 -13.28 -4.63
C LEU A 204 3.70 -13.19 -3.46
N GLN A 205 2.98 -12.08 -3.34
CA GLN A 205 1.95 -11.89 -2.32
C GLN A 205 0.82 -12.90 -2.48
N THR A 206 0.38 -13.17 -3.71
CA THR A 206 -0.64 -14.19 -4.00
C THR A 206 -0.16 -15.56 -3.56
N ILE A 207 1.07 -15.94 -3.91
CA ILE A 207 1.65 -17.24 -3.53
C ILE A 207 1.74 -17.37 -2.00
N LEU A 208 2.32 -16.38 -1.32
CA LEU A 208 2.51 -16.40 0.13
C LEU A 208 1.18 -16.50 0.88
N VAL A 209 0.17 -15.72 0.47
CA VAL A 209 -1.14 -15.76 1.14
C VAL A 209 -1.91 -17.03 0.75
N THR A 210 -1.74 -17.57 -0.47
CA THR A 210 -2.31 -18.88 -0.85
C THR A 210 -1.77 -19.97 0.07
N ILE A 211 -0.44 -20.03 0.27
CA ILE A 211 0.19 -21.01 1.17
C ILE A 211 -0.39 -20.87 2.58
N TRP A 212 -0.53 -19.65 3.09
CA TRP A 212 -1.14 -19.40 4.39
C TRP A 212 -2.58 -19.93 4.47
N LEU A 213 -3.44 -19.58 3.50
CA LEU A 213 -4.85 -19.96 3.50
C LEU A 213 -5.06 -21.48 3.41
N VAL A 214 -4.26 -22.16 2.56
CA VAL A 214 -4.32 -23.62 2.42
C VAL A 214 -3.87 -24.32 3.70
N THR A 215 -2.89 -23.77 4.39
CA THR A 215 -2.31 -24.38 5.59
C THR A 215 -3.14 -24.13 6.83
N PHE A 216 -3.58 -22.88 7.05
CA PHE A 216 -4.15 -22.45 8.32
C PHE A 216 -5.64 -22.14 8.26
N GLU A 217 -6.21 -21.83 7.08
CA GLU A 217 -7.59 -21.39 6.92
C GLU A 217 -8.31 -22.16 5.81
N LYS A 218 -8.44 -23.48 6.00
CA LYS A 218 -9.07 -24.39 5.01
C LYS A 218 -10.47 -23.92 4.62
N GLY A 219 -10.75 -23.93 3.31
CA GLY A 219 -12.06 -23.50 2.76
C GLY A 219 -12.13 -22.00 2.40
N GLN A 220 -11.20 -21.16 2.84
CA GLN A 220 -11.23 -19.73 2.52
C GLN A 220 -11.08 -19.44 1.02
N ILE A 221 -10.26 -20.20 0.31
CA ILE A 221 -10.13 -20.06 -1.16
C ILE A 221 -11.46 -20.31 -1.85
N SER A 222 -12.21 -21.35 -1.44
CA SER A 222 -13.55 -21.64 -1.95
C SER A 222 -14.52 -20.49 -1.66
N SER A 223 -14.44 -19.90 -0.46
CA SER A 223 -15.25 -18.73 -0.09
C SER A 223 -14.90 -17.50 -0.93
N VAL A 224 -13.62 -17.30 -1.25
CA VAL A 224 -13.16 -16.23 -2.16
C VAL A 224 -13.73 -16.43 -3.55
N VAL A 225 -13.65 -17.66 -4.09
CA VAL A 225 -14.21 -18.01 -5.40
C VAL A 225 -15.72 -17.81 -5.42
N ALA A 226 -16.44 -18.21 -4.37
CA ALA A 226 -17.88 -17.99 -4.27
C ALA A 226 -18.26 -16.49 -4.31
N ASN A 227 -17.38 -15.60 -3.86
CA ASN A 227 -17.58 -14.15 -3.87
C ASN A 227 -16.81 -13.45 -5.00
N TRP A 228 -16.46 -14.16 -6.08
CA TRP A 228 -15.56 -13.69 -7.14
C TRP A 228 -15.97 -12.34 -7.77
N ARG A 229 -17.27 -12.03 -7.89
CA ARG A 229 -17.75 -10.77 -8.49
C ARG A 229 -17.28 -9.55 -7.70
N ILE A 230 -17.44 -9.58 -6.38
CA ILE A 230 -16.94 -8.50 -5.50
C ILE A 230 -15.42 -8.54 -5.43
N ALA A 231 -14.84 -9.75 -5.35
CA ALA A 231 -13.40 -9.94 -5.35
C ALA A 231 -12.73 -9.33 -6.60
N ALA A 232 -13.33 -9.52 -7.79
CA ALA A 232 -12.82 -8.94 -9.04
C ALA A 232 -12.87 -7.41 -9.05
N THR A 233 -13.93 -6.79 -8.53
CA THR A 233 -14.00 -5.31 -8.42
C THR A 233 -12.97 -4.77 -7.42
N VAL A 234 -12.72 -5.46 -6.32
CA VAL A 234 -11.65 -5.13 -5.36
C VAL A 234 -10.28 -5.24 -6.03
N GLY A 235 -10.04 -6.34 -6.77
CA GLY A 235 -8.79 -6.56 -7.49
C GLY A 235 -8.54 -5.51 -8.56
N PHE A 236 -9.55 -5.17 -9.36
CA PHE A 236 -9.46 -4.14 -10.39
C PHE A 236 -9.15 -2.76 -9.81
N ALA A 237 -9.90 -2.32 -8.79
CA ALA A 237 -9.64 -1.06 -8.11
C ALA A 237 -8.25 -1.08 -7.41
N GLY A 238 -7.87 -2.23 -6.85
CA GLY A 238 -6.56 -2.46 -6.25
C GLY A 238 -5.42 -2.39 -7.24
N TRP A 239 -5.60 -2.95 -8.46
CA TRP A 239 -4.62 -2.86 -9.53
C TRP A 239 -4.40 -1.41 -9.98
N ILE A 240 -5.47 -0.65 -10.29
CA ILE A 240 -5.34 0.76 -10.68
C ILE A 240 -4.64 1.56 -9.58
N ALA A 241 -5.07 1.40 -8.32
CA ALA A 241 -4.41 2.05 -7.20
C ALA A 241 -2.92 1.72 -7.15
N SER A 242 -2.56 0.44 -7.28
CA SER A 242 -1.18 -0.02 -7.15
C SER A 242 -0.31 0.47 -8.29
N ILE A 243 -0.77 0.40 -9.56
CA ILE A 243 0.05 0.91 -10.67
C ILE A 243 0.26 2.42 -10.58
N CYS A 244 -0.75 3.18 -10.12
CA CYS A 244 -0.59 4.61 -9.86
C CYS A 244 0.41 4.87 -8.71
N TRP A 245 0.33 4.15 -7.58
CA TRP A 245 1.29 4.27 -6.48
C TRP A 245 2.71 3.94 -6.91
N PHE A 246 2.91 2.79 -7.57
CA PHE A 246 4.23 2.36 -8.02
C PHE A 246 4.82 3.35 -9.02
N THR A 247 4.03 3.85 -9.97
CA THR A 247 4.46 4.89 -10.91
C THR A 247 4.82 6.18 -10.18
N ALA A 248 4.00 6.65 -9.23
CA ALA A 248 4.30 7.86 -8.48
C ALA A 248 5.60 7.73 -7.67
N PHE A 249 5.84 6.57 -7.03
CA PHE A 249 7.06 6.29 -6.27
C PHE A 249 8.32 6.23 -7.14
N THR A 250 8.23 5.91 -8.43
CA THR A 250 9.39 5.99 -9.33
C THR A 250 9.66 7.40 -9.82
N LEU A 251 8.64 8.26 -9.85
CA LEU A 251 8.75 9.64 -10.34
C LEU A 251 9.32 10.61 -9.31
N THR A 252 9.10 10.36 -8.01
CA THR A 252 9.56 11.22 -6.92
C THR A 252 9.65 10.47 -5.59
N ASN A 253 10.16 11.14 -4.55
CA ASN A 253 10.28 10.57 -3.19
C ASN A 253 8.93 10.04 -2.67
N ALA A 254 8.97 8.86 -2.07
CA ALA A 254 7.78 8.22 -1.51
C ALA A 254 7.13 9.09 -0.41
N ALA A 255 7.93 9.85 0.35
CA ALA A 255 7.44 10.77 1.36
C ALA A 255 6.53 11.86 0.78
N TYR A 256 6.89 12.46 -0.38
CA TYR A 256 6.06 13.48 -1.05
C TYR A 256 4.76 12.87 -1.58
N VAL A 257 4.87 11.73 -2.21
CA VAL A 257 3.74 10.98 -2.75
C VAL A 257 2.76 10.61 -1.64
N ARG A 258 3.26 10.11 -0.51
CA ARG A 258 2.41 9.73 0.63
C ARG A 258 1.81 10.94 1.35
N ALA A 259 2.54 12.05 1.44
CA ALA A 259 2.02 13.29 2.01
C ALA A 259 0.82 13.85 1.21
N LEU A 260 0.91 13.81 -0.13
CA LEU A 260 -0.18 14.26 -1.00
C LEU A 260 -1.37 13.27 -1.00
N GLY A 261 -1.09 11.98 -0.86
CA GLY A 261 -2.09 10.90 -0.99
C GLY A 261 -2.89 10.58 0.28
N GLN A 262 -2.72 11.35 1.35
CA GLN A 262 -3.49 11.20 2.60
C GLN A 262 -4.90 11.77 2.49
#